data_afb0ad7b36a12fb9a3cdc400116d7fe3
#
_entry.id   afb0ad7b36a12fb9a3cdc400116d7fe3
#
_cell.length_a   1.000
_cell.length_b   1.000
_cell.length_c   1.000
_cell.angle_alpha   90.00
_cell.angle_beta   90.00
_cell.angle_gamma   90.00
#
_symmetry.space_group_name_H-M   'P 1'
#
loop_
_entity.id
_entity.type
_entity.pdbx_description
1 polymer ?
#
loop_
_entity_poly.entity_id
_entity_poly.type
_entity_poly.pdbx_seq_one_letter_code
_entity_poly.pdbx_strand_id
1 'polypeptide(L)'
;MLFRSLGDDTALVWLESPTNPLLNIIDLRAAAHAAHAAGAIVVVDNTFASPYLQRPLEHGADIVVHSTTKYLGGHSDVVGGFAATNDDGIAERLGFLQNSLGAVPGPFDAWLVLRGCKTLGVRMRAHCENAARVVDFLQADEAVDRVLYPGLPSHPGHEIARRQMDGFGGMISFLARSEREAVALVARTKIWTLAESLGGVESLIEHPGKMTHASTADSPFATPPNLVRLSVGIESADDLIADLDQALG
;
A
#
# COMPACT_ATOMS: atom_id res chain seq x y z
N MET A 1 -18.00 -8.68 -7.69
CA MET A 1 -18.92 -9.03 -6.58
C MET A 1 -18.84 -8.04 -5.40
N LEU A 2 -18.20 -6.89 -5.60
CA LEU A 2 -17.94 -5.82 -4.62
C LEU A 2 -19.18 -5.05 -4.14
N PHE A 3 -20.32 -5.15 -4.83
CA PHE A 3 -21.44 -4.24 -4.61
C PHE A 3 -22.66 -4.85 -3.93
N ARG A 4 -22.54 -6.06 -3.37
CA ARG A 4 -23.64 -6.72 -2.65
C ARG A 4 -23.98 -6.09 -1.29
N SER A 5 -23.05 -5.27 -0.76
CA SER A 5 -23.18 -4.64 0.55
C SER A 5 -23.76 -3.23 0.46
N LEU A 6 -23.96 -2.68 -0.74
CA LEU A 6 -24.55 -1.35 -0.91
C LEU A 6 -26.06 -1.45 -0.75
N GLY A 7 -26.60 -0.65 0.15
CA GLY A 7 -28.02 -0.48 0.39
C GLY A 7 -28.42 1.00 0.37
N ASP A 8 -29.70 1.28 0.42
CA ASP A 8 -30.25 2.66 0.39
C ASP A 8 -29.82 3.51 1.60
N ASP A 9 -29.29 2.88 2.65
CA ASP A 9 -28.78 3.49 3.87
C ASP A 9 -27.24 3.63 3.88
N THR A 10 -26.56 3.25 2.81
CA THR A 10 -25.11 3.37 2.68
C THR A 10 -24.75 4.85 2.47
N ALA A 11 -24.13 5.46 3.49
CA ALA A 11 -23.71 6.85 3.43
C ALA A 11 -22.27 7.05 2.91
N LEU A 12 -21.41 6.04 3.10
CA LEU A 12 -19.99 6.12 2.77
C LEU A 12 -19.43 4.76 2.37
N VAL A 13 -18.61 4.76 1.33
CA VAL A 13 -17.81 3.61 0.88
C VAL A 13 -16.34 3.97 1.05
N TRP A 14 -15.64 3.24 1.94
CA TRP A 14 -14.21 3.39 2.16
C TRP A 14 -13.47 2.27 1.45
N LEU A 15 -12.54 2.63 0.56
CA LEU A 15 -11.76 1.69 -0.25
C LEU A 15 -10.27 1.89 0.02
N GLU A 16 -9.51 0.81 -0.09
CA GLU A 16 -8.05 0.81 -0.15
C GLU A 16 -7.60 0.05 -1.39
N SER A 17 -6.75 0.63 -2.24
CA SER A 17 -6.27 -0.02 -3.46
C SER A 17 -4.90 0.53 -3.88
N PRO A 18 -3.85 -0.33 -3.92
CA PRO A 18 -3.80 -1.75 -3.52
C PRO A 18 -4.04 -1.96 -2.02
N THR A 19 -4.63 -3.11 -1.63
CA THR A 19 -4.92 -3.41 -0.21
C THR A 19 -3.70 -3.93 0.53
N ASN A 20 -3.62 -3.63 1.83
CA ASN A 20 -2.64 -4.21 2.75
C ASN A 20 -3.24 -5.46 3.45
N PRO A 21 -2.56 -6.62 3.49
CA PRO A 21 -1.25 -6.92 2.91
C PRO A 21 -1.32 -7.68 1.57
N LEU A 22 -2.49 -8.03 1.07
CA LEU A 22 -2.68 -8.97 -0.05
C LEU A 22 -2.58 -8.31 -1.43
N LEU A 23 -2.44 -6.99 -1.50
CA LEU A 23 -2.30 -6.19 -2.71
C LEU A 23 -3.48 -6.35 -3.70
N ASN A 24 -4.68 -6.62 -3.19
CA ASN A 24 -5.86 -6.67 -4.04
C ASN A 24 -6.11 -5.33 -4.70
N ILE A 25 -6.53 -5.36 -5.96
CA ILE A 25 -6.85 -4.17 -6.75
C ILE A 25 -8.35 -4.04 -6.89
N ILE A 26 -8.87 -2.86 -6.59
CA ILE A 26 -10.27 -2.50 -6.76
C ILE A 26 -10.39 -1.64 -8.02
N ASP A 27 -11.37 -1.94 -8.88
CA ASP A 27 -11.75 -1.04 -9.98
C ASP A 27 -12.43 0.20 -9.39
N LEU A 28 -11.66 1.27 -9.23
CA LEU A 28 -12.11 2.50 -8.55
C LEU A 28 -13.28 3.15 -9.28
N ARG A 29 -13.25 3.18 -10.61
CA ARG A 29 -14.31 3.79 -11.41
C ARG A 29 -15.63 3.03 -11.29
N ALA A 30 -15.56 1.71 -11.34
CA ALA A 30 -16.74 0.86 -11.17
C ALA A 30 -17.30 0.95 -9.74
N ALA A 31 -16.41 1.00 -8.74
CA ALA A 31 -16.80 1.14 -7.34
C ALA A 31 -17.45 2.51 -7.06
N ALA A 32 -16.85 3.59 -7.55
CA ALA A 32 -17.40 4.94 -7.40
C ALA A 32 -18.77 5.06 -8.07
N HIS A 33 -18.91 4.56 -9.29
CA HIS A 33 -20.20 4.57 -9.99
C HIS A 33 -21.31 3.86 -9.20
N ALA A 34 -21.00 2.69 -8.64
CA ALA A 34 -21.96 1.93 -7.85
C ALA A 34 -22.30 2.62 -6.51
N ALA A 35 -21.34 3.20 -5.84
CA ALA A 35 -21.53 3.93 -4.60
C ALA A 35 -22.39 5.19 -4.81
N HIS A 36 -22.09 5.98 -5.84
CA HIS A 36 -22.86 7.17 -6.18
C HIS A 36 -24.30 6.85 -6.59
N ALA A 37 -24.53 5.70 -7.25
CA ALA A 37 -25.90 5.25 -7.56
C ALA A 37 -26.71 4.93 -6.30
N ALA A 38 -26.05 4.61 -5.17
CA ALA A 38 -26.67 4.44 -3.85
C ALA A 38 -26.65 5.72 -3.00
N GLY A 39 -26.16 6.85 -3.55
CA GLY A 39 -26.07 8.13 -2.84
C GLY A 39 -24.92 8.21 -1.83
N ALA A 40 -23.97 7.28 -1.87
CA ALA A 40 -22.85 7.20 -0.93
C ALA A 40 -21.64 8.01 -1.40
N ILE A 41 -20.91 8.61 -0.46
CA ILE A 41 -19.60 9.25 -0.69
C ILE A 41 -18.52 8.18 -0.78
N VAL A 42 -17.55 8.36 -1.69
CA VAL A 42 -16.43 7.42 -1.90
C VAL A 42 -15.13 8.02 -1.37
N VAL A 43 -14.52 7.34 -0.40
CA VAL A 43 -13.19 7.64 0.11
C VAL A 43 -12.22 6.55 -0.34
N VAL A 44 -11.08 6.94 -0.87
CA VAL A 44 -10.02 6.00 -1.28
C VAL A 44 -8.75 6.26 -0.50
N ASP A 45 -8.30 5.28 0.27
CA ASP A 45 -6.94 5.26 0.79
C ASP A 45 -5.98 4.83 -0.32
N ASN A 46 -5.16 5.78 -0.75
CA ASN A 46 -4.20 5.64 -1.86
C ASN A 46 -2.75 5.56 -1.37
N THR A 47 -2.56 5.20 -0.11
CA THR A 47 -1.23 5.21 0.54
C THR A 47 -0.22 4.33 -0.21
N PHE A 48 -0.60 3.11 -0.63
CA PHE A 48 0.31 2.16 -1.30
C PHE A 48 0.74 2.60 -2.70
N ALA A 49 -0.16 3.24 -3.45
CA ALA A 49 0.14 3.71 -4.79
C ALA A 49 0.84 5.08 -4.80
N SER A 50 0.56 5.92 -3.83
CA SER A 50 0.86 7.35 -3.83
C SER A 50 0.19 8.11 -5.00
N PRO A 51 0.14 9.45 -4.98
CA PRO A 51 -0.43 10.21 -6.10
C PRO A 51 0.43 10.14 -7.37
N TYR A 52 1.65 9.62 -7.27
CA TYR A 52 2.53 9.42 -8.41
C TYR A 52 2.06 8.27 -9.31
N LEU A 53 1.54 7.18 -8.73
CA LEU A 53 1.11 6.00 -9.48
C LEU A 53 -0.40 5.93 -9.69
N GLN A 54 -1.21 6.51 -8.81
CA GLN A 54 -2.67 6.43 -8.93
C GLN A 54 -3.32 7.71 -8.39
N ARG A 55 -4.32 8.21 -9.10
CA ARG A 55 -5.05 9.44 -8.77
C ARG A 55 -6.54 9.16 -8.64
N PRO A 56 -7.03 8.71 -7.46
CA PRO A 56 -8.40 8.25 -7.28
C PRO A 56 -9.47 9.30 -7.62
N LEU A 57 -9.21 10.59 -7.42
CA LEU A 57 -10.15 11.66 -7.78
C LEU A 57 -10.45 11.68 -9.29
N GLU A 58 -9.51 11.26 -10.16
CA GLU A 58 -9.72 11.13 -11.60
C GLU A 58 -10.54 9.87 -11.95
N HIS A 59 -10.74 8.98 -11.00
CA HIS A 59 -11.51 7.74 -11.12
C HIS A 59 -12.87 7.80 -10.41
N GLY A 60 -13.26 8.97 -9.90
CA GLY A 60 -14.58 9.21 -9.30
C GLY A 60 -14.62 9.10 -7.78
N ALA A 61 -13.48 9.01 -7.09
CA ALA A 61 -13.48 9.19 -5.65
C ALA A 61 -13.83 10.63 -5.27
N ASP A 62 -14.59 10.81 -4.20
CA ASP A 62 -14.93 12.13 -3.66
C ASP A 62 -13.82 12.65 -2.74
N ILE A 63 -13.18 11.74 -2.02
CA ILE A 63 -12.06 12.03 -1.13
C ILE A 63 -10.95 11.00 -1.38
N VAL A 64 -9.71 11.47 -1.43
CA VAL A 64 -8.52 10.62 -1.37
C VAL A 64 -7.79 10.89 -0.07
N VAL A 65 -7.35 9.82 0.60
CA VAL A 65 -6.52 9.92 1.80
C VAL A 65 -5.17 9.24 1.59
N HIS A 66 -4.18 9.74 2.30
CA HIS A 66 -2.83 9.18 2.34
C HIS A 66 -2.28 9.22 3.76
N SER A 67 -1.62 8.16 4.19
CA SER A 67 -0.66 8.26 5.27
C SER A 67 0.60 8.97 4.76
N THR A 68 0.87 10.18 5.25
CA THR A 68 2.11 10.89 4.92
C THR A 68 3.33 10.26 5.57
N THR A 69 3.11 9.40 6.55
CA THR A 69 4.11 8.52 7.19
C THR A 69 4.84 7.64 6.19
N LYS A 70 4.20 7.30 5.05
CA LYS A 70 4.64 6.33 4.06
C LYS A 70 5.38 7.02 2.90
N TYR A 71 5.07 6.71 1.67
CA TYR A 71 5.75 7.23 0.47
C TYR A 71 5.83 8.76 0.39
N LEU A 72 4.83 9.51 0.90
CA LEU A 72 4.86 10.97 0.83
C LEU A 72 6.00 11.55 1.67
N GLY A 73 6.15 11.15 2.92
CA GLY A 73 7.33 11.46 3.75
C GLY A 73 8.57 10.74 3.23
N GLY A 74 8.49 9.43 3.12
CA GLY A 74 9.44 8.56 2.43
C GLY A 74 10.80 8.35 3.11
N HIS A 75 10.97 8.79 4.36
CA HIS A 75 12.26 8.76 5.07
C HIS A 75 12.12 8.25 6.51
N SER A 76 10.99 7.66 6.88
CA SER A 76 10.72 7.08 8.21
C SER A 76 10.93 8.08 9.37
N ASP A 77 10.72 9.36 9.12
CA ASP A 77 11.03 10.48 10.02
C ASP A 77 9.79 11.33 10.39
N VAL A 78 8.59 10.97 9.92
CA VAL A 78 7.35 11.70 10.16
C VAL A 78 6.15 10.75 10.26
N VAL A 79 5.21 11.10 11.11
CA VAL A 79 3.89 10.45 11.20
C VAL A 79 2.80 11.47 10.91
N GLY A 80 1.89 11.14 9.99
CA GLY A 80 0.82 12.06 9.65
C GLY A 80 -0.12 11.53 8.57
N GLY A 81 -1.11 12.34 8.24
CA GLY A 81 -2.12 12.06 7.23
C GLY A 81 -2.42 13.25 6.35
N PHE A 82 -2.97 12.98 5.19
CA PHE A 82 -3.39 13.97 4.22
C PHE A 82 -4.71 13.53 3.58
N ALA A 83 -5.63 14.46 3.41
CA ALA A 83 -6.86 14.25 2.65
C ALA A 83 -7.00 15.32 1.58
N ALA A 84 -7.52 14.94 0.41
CA ALA A 84 -7.82 15.87 -0.67
C ALA A 84 -9.19 15.54 -1.30
N THR A 85 -9.86 16.56 -1.79
CA THR A 85 -11.14 16.48 -2.50
C THR A 85 -11.23 17.61 -3.53
N ASN A 86 -12.06 17.41 -4.56
CA ASN A 86 -12.42 18.45 -5.52
C ASN A 86 -13.78 19.12 -5.20
N ASP A 87 -14.47 18.68 -4.13
CA ASP A 87 -15.74 19.23 -3.69
C ASP A 87 -15.53 20.32 -2.63
N ASP A 88 -15.97 21.53 -2.90
CA ASP A 88 -15.80 22.68 -2.00
C ASP A 88 -16.51 22.50 -0.65
N GLY A 89 -17.69 21.87 -0.63
CA GLY A 89 -18.44 21.61 0.60
C GLY A 89 -17.76 20.60 1.50
N ILE A 90 -17.22 19.54 0.90
CA ILE A 90 -16.40 18.54 1.62
C ILE A 90 -15.11 19.19 2.12
N ALA A 91 -14.45 20.01 1.31
CA ALA A 91 -13.22 20.71 1.69
C ALA A 91 -13.44 21.64 2.88
N GLU A 92 -14.52 22.44 2.86
CA GLU A 92 -14.90 23.33 3.96
C GLU A 92 -15.16 22.53 5.25
N ARG A 93 -15.91 21.42 5.14
CA ARG A 93 -16.23 20.57 6.29
C ARG A 93 -15.00 19.89 6.87
N LEU A 94 -14.09 19.38 6.03
CA LEU A 94 -12.82 18.79 6.49
C LEU A 94 -11.95 19.85 7.18
N GLY A 95 -11.83 21.05 6.62
CA GLY A 95 -11.09 22.16 7.24
C GLY A 95 -11.67 22.57 8.59
N PHE A 96 -13.00 22.66 8.70
CA PHE A 96 -13.67 22.91 9.98
C PHE A 96 -13.36 21.82 11.01
N LEU A 97 -13.47 20.55 10.63
CA LEU A 97 -13.18 19.43 11.54
C LEU A 97 -11.71 19.37 11.94
N GLN A 98 -10.79 19.60 11.01
CA GLN A 98 -9.36 19.67 11.29
C GLN A 98 -9.05 20.71 12.38
N ASN A 99 -9.59 21.91 12.20
CA ASN A 99 -9.41 23.00 13.17
C ASN A 99 -10.07 22.71 14.53
N SER A 100 -11.31 22.23 14.50
CA SER A 100 -12.10 22.00 15.73
C SER A 100 -11.57 20.84 16.57
N LEU A 101 -11.05 19.80 15.93
CA LEU A 101 -10.47 18.62 16.59
C LEU A 101 -9.00 18.80 16.93
N GLY A 102 -8.34 19.82 16.36
CA GLY A 102 -6.92 20.04 16.52
C GLY A 102 -6.04 19.02 15.77
N ALA A 103 -6.59 18.33 14.74
CA ALA A 103 -5.86 17.35 13.94
C ALA A 103 -4.92 18.04 12.93
N VAL A 104 -3.99 18.82 13.44
CA VAL A 104 -3.02 19.59 12.65
C VAL A 104 -1.60 19.06 12.88
N PRO A 105 -0.79 18.94 11.81
CA PRO A 105 0.61 18.52 11.97
C PRO A 105 1.43 19.64 12.63
N GLY A 106 2.50 19.25 13.33
CA GLY A 106 3.52 20.18 13.76
C GLY A 106 4.21 20.85 12.55
N PRO A 107 4.73 22.11 12.70
CA PRO A 107 5.38 22.80 11.58
C PRO A 107 6.59 22.02 11.04
N PHE A 108 7.33 21.34 11.90
CA PHE A 108 8.47 20.52 11.51
C PHE A 108 8.03 19.28 10.71
N ASP A 109 6.97 18.59 11.17
CA ASP A 109 6.39 17.44 10.45
C ASP A 109 5.88 17.86 9.07
N ALA A 110 5.17 18.98 8.98
CA ALA A 110 4.71 19.53 7.70
C ALA A 110 5.88 19.86 6.76
N TRP A 111 6.97 20.40 7.28
CA TRP A 111 8.18 20.69 6.51
C TRP A 111 8.86 19.41 6.01
N LEU A 112 8.97 18.36 6.85
CA LEU A 112 9.50 17.04 6.45
C LEU A 112 8.69 16.43 5.31
N VAL A 113 7.35 16.45 5.41
CA VAL A 113 6.46 15.95 4.35
C VAL A 113 6.66 16.73 3.06
N LEU A 114 6.68 18.07 3.11
CA LEU A 114 6.91 18.91 1.92
C LEU A 114 8.28 18.63 1.30
N ARG A 115 9.30 18.39 2.13
CA ARG A 115 10.64 18.02 1.66
C ARG A 115 10.64 16.65 1.00
N GLY A 116 9.98 15.65 1.61
CA GLY A 116 9.81 14.30 1.07
C GLY A 116 9.09 14.29 -0.28
N CYS A 117 8.00 15.04 -0.40
CA CYS A 117 7.24 15.15 -1.65
C CYS A 117 8.07 15.64 -2.85
N LYS A 118 9.11 16.47 -2.63
CA LYS A 118 9.99 16.97 -3.70
C LYS A 118 10.78 15.86 -4.40
N THR A 119 10.96 14.70 -3.75
CA THR A 119 11.67 13.54 -4.31
C THR A 119 10.74 12.37 -4.60
N LEU A 120 9.43 12.53 -4.40
CA LEU A 120 8.47 11.43 -4.57
C LEU A 120 8.62 10.73 -5.92
N GLY A 121 8.66 11.47 -7.02
CA GLY A 121 8.72 10.87 -8.36
C GLY A 121 9.98 10.05 -8.62
N VAL A 122 11.16 10.51 -8.16
CA VAL A 122 12.42 9.75 -8.33
C VAL A 122 12.44 8.52 -7.43
N ARG A 123 11.93 8.63 -6.20
CA ARG A 123 11.83 7.50 -5.28
C ARG A 123 10.85 6.45 -5.79
N MET A 124 9.65 6.84 -6.23
CA MET A 124 8.65 5.90 -6.74
C MET A 124 9.12 5.13 -7.98
N ARG A 125 9.89 5.77 -8.88
CA ARG A 125 10.52 5.04 -10.00
C ARG A 125 11.50 3.98 -9.50
N ALA A 126 12.41 4.35 -8.59
CA ALA A 126 13.38 3.41 -8.03
C ALA A 126 12.69 2.26 -7.26
N HIS A 127 11.67 2.56 -6.44
CA HIS A 127 10.86 1.54 -5.76
C HIS A 127 10.23 0.55 -6.76
N CYS A 128 9.61 1.05 -7.83
CA CYS A 128 8.97 0.20 -8.84
C CYS A 128 9.99 -0.65 -9.61
N GLU A 129 11.13 -0.07 -9.98
CA GLU A 129 12.21 -0.78 -10.70
C GLU A 129 12.82 -1.88 -9.83
N ASN A 130 13.13 -1.58 -8.57
CA ASN A 130 13.65 -2.58 -7.63
C ASN A 130 12.60 -3.67 -7.34
N ALA A 131 11.33 -3.28 -7.14
CA ALA A 131 10.27 -4.25 -6.88
C ALA A 131 10.09 -5.22 -8.05
N ALA A 132 10.14 -4.75 -9.30
CA ALA A 132 10.05 -5.62 -10.47
C ALA A 132 11.17 -6.69 -10.47
N ARG A 133 12.41 -6.30 -10.19
CA ARG A 133 13.56 -7.21 -10.12
C ARG A 133 13.44 -8.22 -8.97
N VAL A 134 12.98 -7.76 -7.80
CA VAL A 134 12.73 -8.66 -6.66
C VAL A 134 11.60 -9.64 -6.97
N VAL A 135 10.54 -9.21 -7.66
CA VAL A 135 9.44 -10.08 -8.11
C VAL A 135 9.95 -11.17 -9.05
N ASP A 136 10.79 -10.81 -10.04
CA ASP A 136 11.37 -11.79 -10.97
C ASP A 136 12.20 -12.86 -10.24
N PHE A 137 13.00 -12.44 -9.24
CA PHE A 137 13.75 -13.35 -8.39
C PHE A 137 12.81 -14.27 -7.59
N LEU A 138 11.84 -13.71 -6.86
CA LEU A 138 10.93 -14.50 -6.02
C LEU A 138 10.07 -15.49 -6.82
N GLN A 139 9.72 -15.17 -8.08
CA GLN A 139 8.98 -16.09 -8.94
C GLN A 139 9.81 -17.31 -9.39
N ALA A 140 11.14 -17.17 -9.44
CA ALA A 140 12.05 -18.23 -9.84
C ALA A 140 12.48 -19.09 -8.67
N ASP A 141 12.27 -18.68 -7.42
CA ASP A 141 12.73 -19.37 -6.22
C ASP A 141 11.76 -20.47 -5.78
N GLU A 142 12.27 -21.68 -5.61
CA GLU A 142 11.47 -22.83 -5.21
C GLU A 142 10.93 -22.75 -3.76
N ALA A 143 11.49 -21.91 -2.89
CA ALA A 143 11.01 -21.68 -1.53
C ALA A 143 9.77 -20.77 -1.47
N VAL A 144 9.38 -20.19 -2.61
CA VAL A 144 8.23 -19.27 -2.75
C VAL A 144 7.09 -19.98 -3.46
N ASP A 145 5.98 -20.19 -2.75
CA ASP A 145 4.79 -20.82 -3.33
C ASP A 145 4.06 -19.89 -4.32
N ARG A 146 3.98 -18.60 -3.98
CA ARG A 146 3.24 -17.62 -4.76
C ARG A 146 3.66 -16.20 -4.46
N VAL A 147 3.84 -15.40 -5.50
CA VAL A 147 4.04 -13.95 -5.40
C VAL A 147 2.72 -13.22 -5.66
N LEU A 148 2.40 -12.26 -4.80
CA LEU A 148 1.26 -11.35 -4.91
C LEU A 148 1.80 -9.97 -5.29
N TYR A 149 1.66 -9.59 -6.55
CA TYR A 149 2.12 -8.30 -7.06
C TYR A 149 1.26 -7.88 -8.25
N PRO A 150 0.68 -6.66 -8.24
CA PRO A 150 -0.25 -6.23 -9.29
C PRO A 150 0.37 -6.18 -10.70
N GLY A 151 1.70 -6.12 -10.78
CA GLY A 151 2.45 -6.16 -12.05
C GLY A 151 2.46 -7.52 -12.75
N LEU A 152 2.15 -8.60 -12.03
CA LEU A 152 2.13 -9.93 -12.62
C LEU A 152 0.85 -10.19 -13.41
N PRO A 153 0.93 -10.72 -14.65
CA PRO A 153 -0.27 -11.11 -15.43
C PRO A 153 -1.15 -12.14 -14.72
N SER A 154 -0.59 -12.94 -13.82
CA SER A 154 -1.31 -13.92 -13.00
C SER A 154 -2.08 -13.29 -11.82
N HIS A 155 -1.85 -12.02 -11.50
CA HIS A 155 -2.56 -11.33 -10.43
C HIS A 155 -4.00 -11.03 -10.85
N PRO A 156 -5.02 -11.35 -10.03
CA PRO A 156 -6.44 -11.20 -10.41
C PRO A 156 -6.83 -9.76 -10.81
N GLY A 157 -6.14 -8.76 -10.25
CA GLY A 157 -6.37 -7.35 -10.52
C GLY A 157 -5.41 -6.72 -11.54
N HIS A 158 -4.57 -7.49 -12.24
CA HIS A 158 -3.55 -6.97 -13.14
C HIS A 158 -4.11 -6.01 -14.21
N GLU A 159 -5.16 -6.44 -14.92
CA GLU A 159 -5.74 -5.62 -15.97
C GLU A 159 -6.42 -4.34 -15.45
N ILE A 160 -6.91 -4.38 -14.22
CA ILE A 160 -7.45 -3.18 -13.56
C ILE A 160 -6.30 -2.24 -13.20
N ALA A 161 -5.25 -2.75 -12.54
CA ALA A 161 -4.07 -1.97 -12.17
C ALA A 161 -3.45 -1.30 -13.42
N ARG A 162 -3.28 -2.05 -14.50
CA ARG A 162 -2.72 -1.55 -15.77
C ARG A 162 -3.52 -0.40 -16.39
N ARG A 163 -4.84 -0.33 -16.12
CA ARG A 163 -5.70 0.76 -16.65
C ARG A 163 -5.76 1.98 -15.75
N GLN A 164 -5.58 1.81 -14.43
CA GLN A 164 -5.81 2.90 -13.47
C GLN A 164 -4.54 3.37 -12.75
N MET A 165 -3.40 2.67 -12.95
CA MET A 165 -2.13 3.00 -12.31
C MET A 165 -1.03 3.23 -13.34
N ASP A 166 -0.13 4.16 -13.06
CA ASP A 166 1.05 4.47 -13.88
C ASP A 166 2.28 3.58 -13.53
N GLY A 167 2.08 2.55 -12.72
CA GLY A 167 3.05 1.56 -12.27
C GLY A 167 2.47 0.72 -11.15
N PHE A 168 3.17 -0.34 -10.74
CA PHE A 168 2.62 -1.34 -9.83
C PHE A 168 3.10 -1.22 -8.38
N GLY A 169 3.94 -0.21 -8.10
CA GLY A 169 4.39 0.12 -6.75
C GLY A 169 5.60 -0.67 -6.25
N GLY A 170 6.03 -0.31 -5.03
CA GLY A 170 7.16 -0.92 -4.34
C GLY A 170 6.76 -1.96 -3.28
N MET A 171 5.48 -2.31 -3.18
CA MET A 171 5.01 -3.31 -2.24
C MET A 171 4.89 -4.68 -2.91
N ILE A 172 5.42 -5.70 -2.26
CA ILE A 172 5.31 -7.10 -2.69
C ILE A 172 4.83 -7.91 -1.49
N SER A 173 3.95 -8.88 -1.74
CA SER A 173 3.68 -9.94 -0.77
C SER A 173 3.90 -11.29 -1.43
N PHE A 174 4.32 -12.28 -0.65
CA PHE A 174 4.47 -13.64 -1.15
C PHE A 174 4.17 -14.66 -0.08
N LEU A 175 3.86 -15.86 -0.49
CA LEU A 175 3.65 -17.01 0.38
C LEU A 175 4.90 -17.88 0.37
N ALA A 176 5.53 -18.08 1.53
CA ALA A 176 6.53 -19.09 1.73
C ALA A 176 5.89 -20.48 1.80
N ARG A 177 6.66 -21.56 1.71
CA ARG A 177 6.14 -22.95 1.79
C ARG A 177 5.40 -23.25 3.10
N SER A 178 5.77 -22.60 4.19
CA SER A 178 5.14 -22.76 5.51
C SER A 178 5.28 -21.52 6.38
N GLU A 179 4.44 -21.41 7.42
CA GLU A 179 4.56 -20.36 8.44
C GLU A 179 5.96 -20.39 9.10
N ARG A 180 6.49 -21.58 9.39
CA ARG A 180 7.82 -21.74 10.00
C ARG A 180 8.91 -21.13 9.12
N GLU A 181 8.83 -21.35 7.80
CA GLU A 181 9.80 -20.79 6.85
C GLU A 181 9.63 -19.29 6.70
N ALA A 182 8.39 -18.77 6.65
CA ALA A 182 8.13 -17.34 6.64
C ALA A 182 8.74 -16.63 7.86
N VAL A 183 8.53 -17.18 9.06
CA VAL A 183 9.10 -16.64 10.31
C VAL A 183 10.62 -16.73 10.33
N ALA A 184 11.20 -17.84 9.84
CA ALA A 184 12.64 -18.01 9.79
C ALA A 184 13.29 -17.03 8.79
N LEU A 185 12.68 -16.85 7.64
CA LEU A 185 13.13 -15.91 6.59
C LEU A 185 13.26 -14.49 7.12
N VAL A 186 12.20 -13.94 7.71
CA VAL A 186 12.21 -12.54 8.18
C VAL A 186 13.24 -12.28 9.29
N ALA A 187 13.70 -13.33 9.99
CA ALA A 187 14.72 -13.26 11.02
C ALA A 187 16.15 -13.40 10.48
N ARG A 188 16.34 -13.83 9.21
CA ARG A 188 17.65 -14.09 8.61
C ARG A 188 18.15 -12.98 7.72
N THR A 189 17.28 -12.07 7.30
CA THR A 189 17.66 -10.93 6.47
C THR A 189 18.62 -10.00 7.21
N LYS A 190 19.49 -9.33 6.47
CA LYS A 190 20.56 -8.48 6.98
C LYS A 190 20.45 -7.03 6.48
N ILE A 191 19.93 -6.85 5.26
CA ILE A 191 19.66 -5.55 4.63
C ILE A 191 18.19 -5.21 4.82
N TRP A 192 17.30 -6.15 4.53
CA TRP A 192 15.88 -5.99 4.82
C TRP A 192 15.66 -5.91 6.32
N THR A 193 15.23 -4.77 6.78
CA THR A 193 14.93 -4.55 8.20
C THR A 193 13.60 -5.17 8.56
N LEU A 194 13.58 -6.06 9.57
CA LEU A 194 12.35 -6.60 10.14
C LEU A 194 11.61 -5.50 10.90
N ALA A 195 10.61 -4.94 10.29
CA ALA A 195 9.82 -3.85 10.86
C ALA A 195 8.45 -3.74 10.20
N GLU A 196 7.53 -3.13 10.93
CA GLU A 196 6.27 -2.62 10.39
C GLU A 196 6.53 -1.38 9.52
N SER A 197 5.46 -0.82 8.96
CA SER A 197 5.50 0.34 8.07
C SER A 197 5.90 -0.01 6.63
N LEU A 198 6.09 1.01 5.79
CA LEU A 198 6.42 0.87 4.37
C LEU A 198 6.76 2.22 3.74
N GLY A 199 7.29 2.18 2.52
CA GLY A 199 7.42 3.35 1.65
C GLY A 199 8.56 4.29 2.00
N GLY A 200 9.41 3.92 2.95
CA GLY A 200 10.70 4.57 3.21
C GLY A 200 11.74 4.23 2.14
N VAL A 201 12.84 4.97 2.14
CA VAL A 201 13.98 4.71 1.26
C VAL A 201 14.67 3.38 1.58
N GLU A 202 14.55 2.91 2.82
CA GLU A 202 15.01 1.62 3.31
C GLU A 202 14.04 0.49 2.97
N SER A 203 14.56 -0.71 2.75
CA SER A 203 13.79 -1.92 2.51
C SER A 203 13.36 -2.57 3.82
N LEU A 204 12.05 -2.84 3.94
CA LEU A 204 11.44 -3.47 5.12
C LEU A 204 10.81 -4.81 4.75
N ILE A 205 10.91 -5.75 5.69
CA ILE A 205 10.27 -7.06 5.64
C ILE A 205 9.44 -7.28 6.89
N GLU A 206 8.24 -7.86 6.74
CA GLU A 206 7.40 -8.23 7.89
C GLU A 206 6.67 -9.55 7.67
N HIS A 207 6.24 -10.14 8.78
CA HIS A 207 5.27 -11.22 8.82
C HIS A 207 3.91 -10.67 9.29
N PRO A 208 2.99 -10.32 8.37
CA PRO A 208 1.76 -9.58 8.72
C PRO A 208 0.92 -10.27 9.79
N GLY A 209 0.76 -11.59 9.71
CA GLY A 209 -0.05 -12.35 10.67
C GLY A 209 0.45 -12.31 12.12
N LYS A 210 1.75 -12.04 12.35
CA LYS A 210 2.32 -11.94 13.70
C LYS A 210 2.58 -10.51 14.16
N MET A 211 2.61 -9.55 13.24
CA MET A 211 2.99 -8.17 13.53
C MET A 211 1.80 -7.21 13.40
N THR A 212 1.31 -6.98 12.19
CA THR A 212 0.33 -5.93 11.91
C THR A 212 -1.12 -6.41 11.85
N HIS A 213 -1.37 -7.69 11.57
CA HIS A 213 -2.70 -8.26 11.36
C HIS A 213 -3.08 -9.37 12.35
N ALA A 214 -2.39 -9.45 13.49
CA ALA A 214 -2.68 -10.46 14.53
C ALA A 214 -4.12 -10.34 15.06
N SER A 215 -4.69 -9.14 15.11
CA SER A 215 -6.08 -8.90 15.57
C SER A 215 -7.15 -9.47 14.65
N THR A 216 -6.81 -9.82 13.40
CA THR A 216 -7.74 -10.42 12.42
C THR A 216 -7.62 -11.93 12.31
N ALA A 217 -6.77 -12.57 13.12
CA ALA A 217 -6.45 -14.01 13.00
C ALA A 217 -7.67 -14.93 13.07
N ASP A 218 -8.68 -14.58 13.90
CA ASP A 218 -9.90 -15.36 14.10
C ASP A 218 -11.08 -14.85 13.23
N SER A 219 -10.80 -14.08 12.18
CA SER A 219 -11.82 -13.47 11.31
C SER A 219 -11.76 -14.03 9.88
N PRO A 220 -12.84 -13.84 9.08
CA PRO A 220 -12.81 -14.15 7.65
C PRO A 220 -11.76 -13.36 6.84
N PHE A 221 -11.12 -12.37 7.46
CA PHE A 221 -10.09 -11.51 6.88
C PHE A 221 -8.68 -11.88 7.37
N ALA A 222 -8.52 -13.04 8.02
CA ALA A 222 -7.22 -13.53 8.46
C ALA A 222 -6.24 -13.62 7.28
N THR A 223 -5.03 -13.15 7.52
CA THR A 223 -3.95 -13.26 6.54
C THR A 223 -3.40 -14.70 6.52
N PRO A 224 -2.96 -15.20 5.35
CA PRO A 224 -2.29 -16.50 5.31
C PRO A 224 -1.13 -16.56 6.31
N PRO A 225 -1.00 -17.65 7.08
CA PRO A 225 0.02 -17.75 8.13
C PRO A 225 1.47 -17.78 7.59
N ASN A 226 1.65 -18.10 6.31
CA ASN A 226 2.93 -18.13 5.62
C ASN A 226 3.17 -16.87 4.75
N LEU A 227 2.41 -15.80 4.96
CA LEU A 227 2.54 -14.55 4.21
C LEU A 227 3.73 -13.75 4.72
N VAL A 228 4.55 -13.29 3.79
CA VAL A 228 5.60 -12.28 4.00
C VAL A 228 5.29 -11.06 3.15
N ARG A 229 5.45 -9.86 3.72
CA ARG A 229 5.30 -8.59 2.99
C ARG A 229 6.64 -7.86 2.93
N LEU A 230 6.96 -7.36 1.75
CA LEU A 230 8.13 -6.53 1.48
C LEU A 230 7.71 -5.11 1.14
N SER A 231 8.36 -4.13 1.74
CA SER A 231 8.39 -2.75 1.27
C SER A 231 9.76 -2.53 0.64
N VAL A 232 9.82 -2.57 -0.66
CA VAL A 232 11.08 -2.47 -1.40
C VAL A 232 11.57 -1.04 -1.40
N GLY A 233 12.77 -0.80 -0.87
CA GLY A 233 13.43 0.49 -0.81
C GLY A 233 14.16 0.84 -2.11
N ILE A 234 15.08 1.79 -2.02
CA ILE A 234 15.85 2.32 -3.15
C ILE A 234 17.34 1.94 -3.10
N GLU A 235 17.69 0.98 -2.29
CA GLU A 235 19.04 0.40 -2.23
C GLU A 235 19.37 -0.32 -3.56
N SER A 236 20.57 -0.84 -3.69
CA SER A 236 20.94 -1.70 -4.82
C SER A 236 20.03 -2.95 -4.87
N ALA A 237 19.32 -3.14 -5.98
CA ALA A 237 18.46 -4.30 -6.16
C ALA A 237 19.24 -5.61 -6.12
N ASP A 238 20.51 -5.63 -6.54
CA ASP A 238 21.37 -6.83 -6.46
C ASP A 238 21.66 -7.22 -5.02
N ASP A 239 21.89 -6.24 -4.15
CA ASP A 239 22.14 -6.47 -2.73
C ASP A 239 20.86 -6.94 -2.02
N LEU A 240 19.69 -6.34 -2.36
CA LEU A 240 18.39 -6.76 -1.83
C LEU A 240 18.06 -8.21 -2.21
N ILE A 241 18.32 -8.60 -3.47
CA ILE A 241 18.11 -9.96 -3.97
C ILE A 241 19.07 -10.92 -3.28
N ALA A 242 20.35 -10.58 -3.18
CA ALA A 242 21.34 -11.43 -2.51
C ALA A 242 21.00 -11.68 -1.02
N ASP A 243 20.41 -10.67 -0.35
CA ASP A 243 19.97 -10.83 1.03
C ASP A 243 18.74 -11.74 1.16
N LEU A 244 17.79 -11.67 0.21
CA LEU A 244 16.66 -12.61 0.17
C LEU A 244 17.12 -14.04 -0.16
N ASP A 245 18.02 -14.21 -1.12
CA ASP A 245 18.55 -15.50 -1.54
C ASP A 245 19.22 -16.24 -0.36
N GLN A 246 20.11 -15.57 0.36
CA GLN A 246 20.75 -16.16 1.55
C GLN A 246 19.77 -16.43 2.70
N ALA A 247 18.65 -15.73 2.76
CA ALA A 247 17.65 -15.89 3.82
C ALA A 247 16.61 -16.98 3.49
N LEU A 248 16.33 -17.24 2.20
CA LEU A 248 15.46 -18.30 1.71
C LEU A 248 16.14 -19.67 1.76
N GLY A 249 17.45 -19.75 1.48
CA GLY A 249 18.26 -20.99 1.58
C GLY A 249 18.57 -21.32 3.02
#